data_aca13652dec9051498b92e799412b8ae
#
_entry.id   aca13652dec9051498b92e799412b8ae
#
_cell.length_a   1.000
_cell.length_b   1.000
_cell.length_c   1.000
_cell.angle_alpha   90.00
_cell.angle_beta   90.00
_cell.angle_gamma   90.00
#
_symmetry.space_group_name_H-M   'P 1'
#
loop_
_entity.id
_entity.type
_entity.pdbx_description
1 polymer ?
#
loop_
_entity_poly.entity_id
_entity_poly.type
_entity_poly.pdbx_seq_one_letter_code
_entity_poly.pdbx_strand_id
1 'polypeptide(L)'
;IAELFRVLAPGGVLAVTVPRWFAEKINWMLSDAYHEVEGGHVRIYKEDELTAKLTRAGFTVEGHSFAHALHSPYWWLKCAVGVDNDDNPLVKAYHRLLVWDIMQAPTLTRTADRVLNPVISKSVVLYCHKPA
;
A
#
# COMPACT_ATOMS: atom_id res chain seq x y z
N ILE A 1 0.49 -12.57 -12.69
CA ILE A 1 0.05 -11.52 -13.65
C ILE A 1 -0.50 -12.19 -14.91
N ALA A 2 0.22 -13.13 -15.52
CA ALA A 2 -0.24 -13.83 -16.74
C ALA A 2 -1.62 -14.48 -16.58
N GLU A 3 -1.90 -15.10 -15.42
CA GLU A 3 -3.20 -15.72 -15.15
C GLU A 3 -4.31 -14.68 -14.99
N LEU A 4 -4.03 -13.52 -14.40
CA LEU A 4 -4.98 -12.41 -14.35
C LEU A 4 -5.32 -11.91 -15.76
N PHE A 5 -4.31 -11.82 -16.64
CA PHE A 5 -4.54 -11.47 -18.04
C PHE A 5 -5.39 -12.52 -18.78
N ARG A 6 -5.12 -13.80 -18.53
CA ARG A 6 -5.87 -14.91 -19.17
C ARG A 6 -7.34 -14.87 -18.82
N VAL A 7 -7.68 -14.70 -17.53
CA VAL A 7 -9.09 -14.81 -17.05
C VAL A 7 -9.90 -13.54 -17.27
N LEU A 8 -9.25 -12.38 -17.41
CA LEU A 8 -9.94 -11.12 -17.64
C LEU A 8 -10.51 -11.09 -19.08
N ALA A 9 -11.75 -10.65 -19.22
CA ALA A 9 -12.38 -10.46 -20.52
C ALA A 9 -11.64 -9.38 -21.36
N PRO A 10 -11.64 -9.45 -22.69
CA PRO A 10 -11.19 -8.36 -23.55
C PRO A 10 -11.89 -7.04 -23.16
N GLY A 11 -11.18 -5.93 -23.09
CA GLY A 11 -11.67 -4.64 -22.60
C GLY A 11 -11.85 -4.57 -21.06
N GLY A 12 -11.60 -5.66 -20.34
CA GLY A 12 -11.74 -5.71 -18.88
C GLY A 12 -10.70 -4.86 -18.15
N VAL A 13 -11.08 -4.31 -17.00
CA VAL A 13 -10.23 -3.43 -16.16
C VAL A 13 -9.65 -4.21 -15.00
N LEU A 14 -8.40 -3.92 -14.65
CA LEU A 14 -7.67 -4.46 -13.51
C LEU A 14 -7.09 -3.32 -12.69
N ALA A 15 -7.38 -3.30 -11.38
CA ALA A 15 -6.67 -2.47 -10.41
C ALA A 15 -5.71 -3.34 -9.59
N VAL A 16 -4.42 -3.00 -9.61
CA VAL A 16 -3.38 -3.70 -8.85
C VAL A 16 -2.91 -2.82 -7.74
N THR A 17 -3.14 -3.22 -6.50
CA THR A 17 -2.68 -2.51 -5.31
C THR A 17 -1.53 -3.25 -4.68
N VAL A 18 -0.43 -2.55 -4.44
CA VAL A 18 0.75 -3.09 -3.75
C VAL A 18 1.26 -2.10 -2.71
N PRO A 19 1.99 -2.58 -1.68
CA PRO A 19 2.70 -1.68 -0.77
C PRO A 19 3.67 -0.77 -1.55
N ARG A 20 3.69 0.51 -1.17
CA ARG A 20 4.59 1.47 -1.79
C ARG A 20 6.02 1.24 -1.31
N TRP A 21 6.94 1.16 -2.25
CA TRP A 21 8.35 0.85 -1.98
C TRP A 21 8.97 1.73 -0.89
N PHE A 22 8.72 3.05 -0.94
CA PHE A 22 9.27 4.01 0.03
C PHE A 22 8.79 3.74 1.47
N ALA A 23 7.49 3.54 1.67
CA ALA A 23 6.91 3.28 2.99
C ALA A 23 7.41 1.96 3.58
N GLU A 24 7.50 0.90 2.77
CA GLU A 24 8.01 -0.40 3.18
C GLU A 24 9.51 -0.37 3.46
N LYS A 25 10.28 0.37 2.67
CA LYS A 25 11.71 0.55 2.89
C LYS A 25 12.01 1.13 4.29
N ILE A 26 11.19 2.10 4.74
CA ILE A 26 11.32 2.67 6.09
C ILE A 26 10.98 1.61 7.15
N ASN A 27 9.90 0.82 6.97
CA ASN A 27 9.57 -0.27 7.89
C ASN A 27 10.75 -1.25 8.03
N TRP A 28 11.34 -1.66 6.92
CA TRP A 28 12.48 -2.59 6.90
C TRP A 28 13.76 -2.01 7.53
N MET A 29 13.95 -0.69 7.44
CA MET A 29 15.05 -0.03 8.11
C MET A 29 14.85 0.11 9.62
N LEU A 30 13.61 0.15 10.07
CA LEU A 30 13.25 0.32 11.49
C LEU A 30 13.14 -1.01 12.24
N SER A 31 12.85 -2.12 11.55
CA SER A 31 12.61 -3.40 12.21
C SER A 31 12.87 -4.57 11.28
N ASP A 32 13.85 -5.40 11.63
CA ASP A 32 14.10 -6.68 10.95
C ASP A 32 12.92 -7.64 11.18
N ALA A 33 12.36 -7.66 12.39
CA ALA A 33 11.20 -8.47 12.73
C ALA A 33 9.98 -8.19 11.83
N TYR A 34 9.86 -6.99 11.26
CA TYR A 34 8.73 -6.63 10.39
C TYR A 34 8.74 -7.40 9.06
N HIS A 35 9.89 -7.68 8.49
CA HIS A 35 9.97 -8.38 7.20
C HIS A 35 10.34 -9.87 7.32
N GLU A 36 10.79 -10.32 8.49
CA GLU A 36 11.09 -11.73 8.77
C GLU A 36 9.87 -12.53 9.21
N VAL A 37 8.72 -11.89 9.43
CA VAL A 37 7.48 -12.55 9.83
C VAL A 37 6.97 -13.48 8.74
N GLU A 38 6.64 -14.71 9.10
CA GLU A 38 5.97 -15.66 8.21
C GLU A 38 4.66 -15.07 7.66
N GLY A 39 4.51 -15.01 6.33
CA GLY A 39 3.38 -14.33 5.68
C GLY A 39 3.54 -12.82 5.49
N GLY A 40 4.68 -12.24 5.86
CA GLY A 40 5.03 -10.84 5.60
C GLY A 40 5.26 -10.53 4.11
N HIS A 41 5.57 -9.28 3.82
CA HIS A 41 5.82 -8.82 2.45
C HIS A 41 7.16 -9.36 1.93
N VAL A 42 7.12 -10.50 1.25
CA VAL A 42 8.31 -11.17 0.68
C VAL A 42 8.98 -10.31 -0.41
N ARG A 43 8.22 -9.45 -1.08
CA ARG A 43 8.72 -8.62 -2.18
C ARG A 43 8.02 -7.25 -2.19
N ILE A 44 8.82 -6.20 -2.28
CA ILE A 44 8.35 -4.85 -2.54
C ILE A 44 8.66 -4.52 -4.00
N TYR A 45 7.62 -4.14 -4.75
CA TYR A 45 7.78 -3.68 -6.12
C TYR A 45 8.03 -2.16 -6.17
N LYS A 46 8.96 -1.74 -7.01
CA LYS A 46 8.96 -0.37 -7.52
C LYS A 46 7.87 -0.22 -8.56
N GLU A 47 7.34 0.99 -8.69
CA GLU A 47 6.21 1.26 -9.59
C GLU A 47 6.56 0.98 -11.05
N ASP A 48 7.75 1.37 -11.49
CA ASP A 48 8.29 1.11 -12.83
C ASP A 48 8.47 -0.40 -13.10
N GLU A 49 8.96 -1.15 -12.13
CA GLU A 49 9.11 -2.60 -12.23
C GLU A 49 7.75 -3.29 -12.41
N LEU A 50 6.76 -2.89 -11.59
CA LEU A 50 5.42 -3.48 -11.65
C LEU A 50 4.71 -3.11 -12.96
N THR A 51 4.82 -1.84 -13.39
CA THR A 51 4.33 -1.36 -14.67
C THR A 51 4.92 -2.18 -15.82
N ALA A 52 6.23 -2.37 -15.85
CA ALA A 52 6.89 -3.17 -16.89
C ALA A 52 6.42 -4.63 -16.89
N LYS A 53 6.15 -5.23 -15.72
CA LYS A 53 5.62 -6.61 -15.62
C LYS A 53 4.17 -6.71 -16.14
N LEU A 54 3.33 -5.73 -15.85
CA LEU A 54 1.95 -5.67 -16.34
C LEU A 54 1.91 -5.48 -17.86
N THR A 55 2.68 -4.53 -18.38
CA THR A 55 2.79 -4.30 -19.83
C THR A 55 3.33 -5.52 -20.57
N ARG A 56 4.35 -6.19 -20.02
CA ARG A 56 4.90 -7.42 -20.61
C ARG A 56 3.91 -8.56 -20.62
N ALA A 57 2.95 -8.59 -19.70
CA ALA A 57 1.86 -9.56 -19.67
C ALA A 57 0.71 -9.22 -20.64
N GLY A 58 0.76 -8.07 -21.33
CA GLY A 58 -0.22 -7.64 -22.31
C GLY A 58 -1.20 -6.56 -21.83
N PHE A 59 -1.13 -6.13 -20.57
CA PHE A 59 -1.97 -5.04 -20.07
C PHE A 59 -1.49 -3.67 -20.59
N THR A 60 -2.45 -2.78 -20.83
CA THR A 60 -2.17 -1.34 -20.98
C THR A 60 -2.35 -0.69 -19.61
N VAL A 61 -1.29 -0.06 -19.09
CA VAL A 61 -1.34 0.69 -17.83
C VAL A 61 -1.72 2.13 -18.14
N GLU A 62 -2.85 2.59 -17.56
CA GLU A 62 -3.43 3.90 -17.85
C GLU A 62 -2.99 4.97 -16.85
N GLY A 63 -2.65 4.56 -15.64
CA GLY A 63 -2.22 5.48 -14.60
C GLY A 63 -2.10 4.84 -13.24
N HIS A 64 -1.83 5.68 -12.24
CA HIS A 64 -1.72 5.25 -10.85
C HIS A 64 -2.40 6.22 -9.90
N SER A 65 -2.66 5.76 -8.69
CA SER A 65 -3.01 6.58 -7.54
C SER A 65 -2.29 6.09 -6.28
N PHE A 66 -2.27 6.93 -5.27
CA PHE A 66 -1.69 6.63 -3.97
C PHE A 66 -2.78 6.59 -2.90
N ALA A 67 -2.62 5.72 -1.92
CA ALA A 67 -3.61 5.53 -0.87
C ALA A 67 -2.99 5.25 0.49
N HIS A 68 -3.77 5.53 1.54
CA HIS A 68 -3.47 5.17 2.92
C HIS A 68 -2.23 5.88 3.50
N ALA A 69 -2.08 7.18 3.26
CA ALA A 69 -0.97 7.96 3.81
C ALA A 69 -0.91 7.91 5.33
N LEU A 70 -2.06 7.99 6.01
CA LEU A 70 -2.15 7.92 7.47
C LEU A 70 -1.74 6.57 8.05
N HIS A 71 -1.68 5.50 7.25
CA HIS A 71 -1.24 4.20 7.71
C HIS A 71 0.30 4.07 7.78
N SER A 72 1.04 4.83 6.99
CA SER A 72 2.51 4.75 7.00
C SER A 72 3.13 5.15 8.33
N PRO A 73 2.79 6.31 8.96
CA PRO A 73 3.33 6.67 10.27
C PRO A 73 2.93 5.69 11.38
N TYR A 74 1.75 5.07 11.28
CA TYR A 74 1.34 4.01 12.23
C TYR A 74 2.31 2.83 12.18
N TRP A 75 2.61 2.33 10.99
CA TRP A 75 3.52 1.20 10.84
C TRP A 75 4.97 1.57 11.19
N TRP A 76 5.41 2.79 10.87
CA TRP A 76 6.72 3.28 11.31
C TRP A 76 6.82 3.34 12.82
N LEU A 77 5.77 3.82 13.50
CA LEU A 77 5.70 3.82 14.96
C LEU A 77 5.78 2.38 15.51
N LYS A 78 4.98 1.44 14.97
CA LYS A 78 5.03 0.04 15.37
C LYS A 78 6.42 -0.57 15.20
N CYS A 79 7.06 -0.33 14.05
CA CYS A 79 8.43 -0.79 13.82
C CYS A 79 9.44 -0.19 14.81
N ALA A 80 9.29 1.08 15.16
CA ALA A 80 10.19 1.77 16.08
C ALA A 80 10.07 1.31 17.55
N VAL A 81 8.85 0.95 17.98
CA VAL A 81 8.59 0.53 19.38
C VAL A 81 8.51 -0.98 19.58
N GLY A 82 8.64 -1.74 18.50
CA GLY A 82 8.46 -3.20 18.43
C GLY A 82 7.13 -3.58 17.80
N VAL A 83 7.19 -4.39 16.73
CA VAL A 83 6.01 -4.76 15.92
C VAL A 83 4.94 -5.53 16.71
N ASP A 84 5.32 -6.24 17.76
CA ASP A 84 4.42 -7.00 18.63
C ASP A 84 4.01 -6.21 19.89
N ASN A 85 4.49 -4.96 20.04
CA ASN A 85 4.20 -4.13 21.21
C ASN A 85 2.87 -3.38 21.04
N ASP A 86 1.77 -4.14 20.95
CA ASP A 86 0.41 -3.59 20.83
C ASP A 86 -0.06 -2.87 22.11
N ASP A 87 0.59 -3.11 23.23
CA ASP A 87 0.28 -2.45 24.50
C ASP A 87 0.83 -1.03 24.63
N ASN A 88 1.70 -0.62 23.73
CA ASN A 88 2.24 0.74 23.72
C ASN A 88 1.10 1.78 23.59
N PRO A 89 1.02 2.78 24.51
CA PRO A 89 -0.07 3.73 24.53
C PRO A 89 -0.18 4.59 23.26
N LEU A 90 0.95 4.91 22.61
CA LEU A 90 0.96 5.68 21.35
C LEU A 90 0.43 4.83 20.20
N VAL A 91 0.81 3.55 20.13
CA VAL A 91 0.29 2.60 19.13
C VAL A 91 -1.23 2.45 19.29
N LYS A 92 -1.71 2.24 20.53
CA LYS A 92 -3.15 2.15 20.83
C LYS A 92 -3.91 3.42 20.44
N ALA A 93 -3.35 4.59 20.75
CA ALA A 93 -3.98 5.87 20.42
C ALA A 93 -4.05 6.06 18.90
N TYR A 94 -2.97 5.77 18.18
CA TYR A 94 -2.93 5.89 16.73
C TYR A 94 -3.85 4.86 16.05
N HIS A 95 -3.86 3.63 16.53
CA HIS A 95 -4.78 2.60 16.03
C HIS A 95 -6.24 3.03 16.16
N ARG A 96 -6.63 3.60 17.32
CA ARG A 96 -7.98 4.16 17.50
C ARG A 96 -8.30 5.28 16.52
N LEU A 97 -7.33 6.14 16.20
CA LEU A 97 -7.48 7.18 15.17
C LEU A 97 -7.77 6.56 13.79
N LEU A 98 -7.02 5.51 13.40
CA LEU A 98 -7.24 4.84 12.12
C LEU A 98 -8.59 4.12 12.06
N VAL A 99 -8.99 3.44 13.14
CA VAL A 99 -10.31 2.82 13.23
C VAL A 99 -11.42 3.86 13.11
N TRP A 100 -11.29 4.99 13.81
CA TRP A 100 -12.24 6.10 13.69
C TRP A 100 -12.29 6.66 12.27
N ASP A 101 -11.13 6.84 11.62
CA ASP A 101 -11.05 7.27 10.23
C ASP A 101 -11.79 6.32 9.27
N ILE A 102 -11.55 5.02 9.41
CA ILE A 102 -12.18 4.00 8.57
C ILE A 102 -13.70 3.98 8.77
N MET A 103 -14.14 4.03 10.03
CA MET A 103 -15.57 3.87 10.38
C MET A 103 -16.40 5.12 10.11
N GLN A 104 -15.84 6.32 10.31
CA GLN A 104 -16.57 7.58 10.22
C GLN A 104 -16.23 8.37 8.95
N ALA A 105 -15.14 8.07 8.27
CA ALA A 105 -14.67 8.77 7.08
C ALA A 105 -14.69 10.31 7.22
N PRO A 106 -14.17 10.90 8.32
CA PRO A 106 -14.30 12.33 8.57
C PRO A 106 -13.55 13.14 7.52
N THR A 107 -14.09 14.29 7.16
CA THR A 107 -13.51 15.17 6.13
C THR A 107 -12.07 15.57 6.44
N LEU A 108 -11.75 15.77 7.71
CA LEU A 108 -10.40 16.13 8.15
C LEU A 108 -9.35 15.08 7.76
N THR A 109 -9.56 13.84 8.16
CA THR A 109 -8.62 12.75 7.87
C THR A 109 -8.60 12.39 6.39
N ARG A 110 -9.74 12.45 5.70
CA ARG A 110 -9.81 12.26 4.24
C ARG A 110 -9.04 13.32 3.47
N THR A 111 -9.10 14.57 3.94
CA THR A 111 -8.32 15.65 3.34
C THR A 111 -6.83 15.47 3.65
N ALA A 112 -6.49 15.17 4.89
CA ALA A 112 -5.10 14.89 5.27
C ALA A 112 -4.51 13.72 4.47
N ASP A 113 -5.24 12.60 4.35
CA ASP A 113 -4.84 11.45 3.55
C ASP A 113 -4.60 11.82 2.08
N ARG A 114 -5.54 12.57 1.48
CA ARG A 114 -5.41 13.04 0.08
C ARG A 114 -4.19 13.92 -0.14
N VAL A 115 -3.90 14.85 0.78
CA VAL A 115 -2.76 15.76 0.68
C VAL A 115 -1.44 15.02 0.89
N LEU A 116 -1.42 14.04 1.81
CA LEU A 116 -0.21 13.30 2.18
C LEU A 116 0.06 12.09 1.26
N ASN A 117 -0.93 11.58 0.56
CA ASN A 117 -0.79 10.40 -0.31
C ASN A 117 0.37 10.51 -1.32
N PRO A 118 0.60 11.64 -2.01
CA PRO A 118 1.73 11.74 -2.93
C PRO A 118 3.09 11.50 -2.26
N VAL A 119 3.23 11.81 -0.97
CA VAL A 119 4.50 11.79 -0.24
C VAL A 119 4.68 10.48 0.54
N ILE A 120 3.74 10.16 1.44
CA ILE A 120 3.89 9.09 2.43
C ILE A 120 2.85 7.97 2.34
N SER A 121 2.18 7.81 1.20
CA SER A 121 1.19 6.73 1.06
C SER A 121 1.77 5.35 1.38
N LYS A 122 0.95 4.51 2.01
CA LYS A 122 1.27 3.11 2.28
C LYS A 122 1.19 2.25 1.02
N SER A 123 0.29 2.60 0.11
CA SER A 123 -0.02 1.80 -1.07
C SER A 123 0.03 2.64 -2.35
N VAL A 124 0.41 1.98 -3.45
CA VAL A 124 0.22 2.45 -4.82
C VAL A 124 -0.77 1.54 -5.53
N VAL A 125 -1.66 2.14 -6.30
CA VAL A 125 -2.66 1.45 -7.12
C VAL A 125 -2.35 1.74 -8.57
N LEU A 126 -2.14 0.72 -9.38
CA LEU A 126 -1.99 0.81 -10.84
C LEU A 126 -3.31 0.42 -11.51
N TYR A 127 -3.79 1.24 -12.40
CA TYR A 127 -4.99 0.98 -13.19
C TYR A 127 -4.59 0.52 -14.58
N CYS A 128 -5.11 -0.61 -14.98
CA CYS A 128 -4.78 -1.23 -16.25
C CYS A 128 -6.04 -1.75 -16.93
N HIS A 129 -5.97 -1.96 -18.24
CA HIS A 129 -7.00 -2.71 -18.96
C HIS A 129 -6.36 -3.76 -19.87
N LYS A 130 -7.12 -4.80 -20.13
CA LYS A 130 -6.82 -5.76 -21.19
C LYS A 130 -7.34 -5.20 -22.52
N PRO A 131 -6.49 -5.04 -23.54
CA PRO A 131 -6.96 -4.64 -24.87
C PRO A 131 -8.12 -5.50 -25.39
N ALA A 132 -8.98 -4.91 -26.21
CA ALA A 132 -10.11 -5.59 -26.82
C ALA A 132 -9.68 -6.66 -27.84
#